data_2ab4c503b0bff8552cfbfb8a8f3d9312
#
_entry.id   2ab4c503b0bff8552cfbfb8a8f3d9312
#
_cell.length_a   1.000
_cell.length_b   1.000
_cell.length_c   1.000
_cell.angle_alpha   90.00
_cell.angle_beta   90.00
_cell.angle_gamma   90.00
#
_symmetry.space_group_name_H-M   'P 1'
#
loop_
_entity.id
_entity.type
_entity.pdbx_description
1 polymer ?
#
loop_
_entity_poly.entity_id
_entity_poly.type
_entity_poly.pdbx_seq_one_letter_code
_entity_poly.pdbx_strand_id
1 'polypeptide(L)'
;MRQHITIKDIARIAGVSTSTVSRALSNSPELSEQTRQRILEICRREGYRVNALARSLICNKTNVIGLIVPEVTNPFYAELSLGIETHARSLGYNVILCNGQNDTKVTEELFGFLISHQVDGIILASSQQDAGTMIQKLAPRLPAVLLGTPALVSGDEVNSVCIDNLAGGRLAAEHLLEL
;
A
#
# COMPACT_ATOMS: atom_id res chain seq x y z
N MET A 1 -26.31 14.91 15.62
CA MET A 1 -25.66 14.43 14.38
C MET A 1 -24.77 15.54 13.84
N ARG A 2 -23.44 15.37 13.79
CA ARG A 2 -22.56 16.36 13.14
C ARG A 2 -22.79 16.26 11.63
N GLN A 3 -23.28 17.31 11.02
CA GLN A 3 -23.44 17.41 9.57
C GLN A 3 -22.05 17.30 8.94
N HIS A 4 -21.80 16.22 8.17
CA HIS A 4 -20.54 16.05 7.43
C HIS A 4 -20.53 17.07 6.30
N ILE A 5 -19.60 18.02 6.36
CA ILE A 5 -19.36 18.98 5.28
C ILE A 5 -18.96 18.24 4.01
N THR A 6 -19.60 18.56 2.91
CA THR A 6 -19.39 17.94 1.59
C THR A 6 -18.60 18.85 0.66
N ILE A 7 -18.08 18.30 -0.45
CA ILE A 7 -17.42 19.09 -1.49
C ILE A 7 -18.33 20.16 -2.08
N LYS A 8 -19.65 19.91 -2.11
CA LYS A 8 -20.65 20.89 -2.56
C LYS A 8 -20.76 22.08 -1.62
N ASP A 9 -20.62 21.86 -0.32
CA ASP A 9 -20.64 22.93 0.67
C ASP A 9 -19.39 23.79 0.56
N ILE A 10 -18.20 23.18 0.39
CA ILE A 10 -16.95 23.90 0.14
C ILE A 10 -17.03 24.72 -1.14
N ALA A 11 -17.57 24.16 -2.22
CA ALA A 11 -17.74 24.87 -3.49
C ALA A 11 -18.65 26.11 -3.32
N ARG A 12 -19.75 25.98 -2.59
CA ARG A 12 -20.68 27.06 -2.27
C ARG A 12 -19.99 28.16 -1.44
N ILE A 13 -19.27 27.78 -0.38
CA ILE A 13 -18.56 28.75 0.51
C ILE A 13 -17.45 29.46 -0.26
N ALA A 14 -16.72 28.75 -1.11
CA ALA A 14 -15.64 29.31 -1.92
C ALA A 14 -16.13 30.10 -3.15
N GLY A 15 -17.42 30.00 -3.52
CA GLY A 15 -17.97 30.64 -4.72
C GLY A 15 -17.41 30.07 -6.03
N VAL A 16 -17.13 28.77 -6.06
CA VAL A 16 -16.55 28.08 -7.23
C VAL A 16 -17.31 26.78 -7.51
N SER A 17 -17.01 26.13 -8.65
CA SER A 17 -17.59 24.83 -8.97
C SER A 17 -16.95 23.71 -8.12
N THR A 18 -17.65 22.58 -7.98
CA THR A 18 -17.10 21.39 -7.32
C THR A 18 -15.85 20.84 -8.04
N SER A 19 -15.80 20.99 -9.37
CA SER A 19 -14.61 20.63 -10.16
C SER A 19 -13.40 21.52 -9.84
N THR A 20 -13.61 22.81 -9.57
CA THR A 20 -12.56 23.73 -9.12
C THR A 20 -12.03 23.35 -7.75
N VAL A 21 -12.91 22.97 -6.81
CA VAL A 21 -12.50 22.46 -5.50
C VAL A 21 -11.71 21.16 -5.64
N SER A 22 -12.18 20.23 -6.49
CA SER A 22 -11.47 18.97 -6.76
C SER A 22 -10.07 19.21 -7.31
N ARG A 23 -9.90 20.13 -8.28
CA ARG A 23 -8.60 20.51 -8.83
C ARG A 23 -7.68 21.15 -7.77
N ALA A 24 -8.20 21.97 -6.86
CA ALA A 24 -7.43 22.54 -5.76
C ALA A 24 -6.90 21.44 -4.83
N LEU A 25 -7.72 20.43 -4.52
CA LEU A 25 -7.38 19.32 -3.64
C LEU A 25 -6.42 18.30 -4.29
N SER A 26 -6.43 18.18 -5.63
CA SER A 26 -5.54 17.29 -6.40
C SER A 26 -4.24 17.95 -6.84
N ASN A 27 -4.00 19.22 -6.45
CA ASN A 27 -2.82 19.99 -6.85
C ASN A 27 -2.68 20.13 -8.38
N SER A 28 -3.80 20.29 -9.09
CA SER A 28 -3.80 20.47 -10.55
C SER A 28 -3.06 21.74 -10.96
N PRO A 29 -2.17 21.68 -11.98
CA PRO A 29 -1.47 22.86 -12.49
C PRO A 29 -2.39 23.86 -13.20
N GLU A 30 -3.61 23.47 -13.55
CA GLU A 30 -4.60 24.34 -14.22
C GLU A 30 -5.20 25.40 -13.29
N LEU A 31 -4.94 25.34 -11.99
CA LEU A 31 -5.49 26.25 -11.00
C LEU A 31 -4.40 27.22 -10.49
N SER A 32 -4.74 28.52 -10.44
CA SER A 32 -3.81 29.52 -9.86
C SER A 32 -3.52 29.21 -8.38
N GLU A 33 -2.29 29.44 -7.95
CA GLU A 33 -1.86 29.21 -6.58
C GLU A 33 -2.73 29.98 -5.58
N GLN A 34 -3.10 31.21 -5.89
CA GLN A 34 -3.97 32.02 -5.04
C GLN A 34 -5.34 31.39 -4.83
N THR A 35 -5.96 30.87 -5.89
CA THR A 35 -7.26 30.20 -5.80
C THR A 35 -7.14 28.91 -5.01
N ARG A 36 -6.08 28.15 -5.22
CA ARG A 36 -5.80 26.92 -4.49
C ARG A 36 -5.67 27.17 -2.99
N GLN A 37 -4.82 28.09 -2.58
CA GLN A 37 -4.61 28.42 -1.17
C GLN A 37 -5.90 28.87 -0.48
N ARG A 38 -6.71 29.71 -1.14
CA ARG A 38 -8.01 30.12 -0.63
C ARG A 38 -8.94 28.93 -0.37
N ILE A 39 -9.01 27.98 -1.31
CA ILE A 39 -9.85 26.78 -1.16
C ILE A 39 -9.35 25.88 -0.04
N LEU A 40 -8.03 25.67 0.06
CA LEU A 40 -7.42 24.86 1.11
C LEU A 40 -7.64 25.46 2.51
N GLU A 41 -7.60 26.81 2.64
CA GLU A 41 -7.94 27.48 3.88
C GLU A 41 -9.39 27.28 4.30
N ILE A 42 -10.32 27.39 3.34
CA ILE A 42 -11.75 27.11 3.59
C ILE A 42 -11.91 25.66 4.06
N CYS A 43 -11.28 24.70 3.37
CA CYS A 43 -11.33 23.28 3.77
C CYS A 43 -10.85 23.07 5.21
N ARG A 44 -9.71 23.69 5.60
CA ARG A 44 -9.18 23.61 6.98
C ARG A 44 -10.13 24.22 8.01
N ARG A 45 -10.64 25.41 7.73
CA ARG A 45 -11.55 26.13 8.63
C ARG A 45 -12.83 25.37 8.87
N GLU A 46 -13.40 24.80 7.82
CA GLU A 46 -14.66 24.06 7.88
C GLU A 46 -14.47 22.58 8.31
N GLY A 47 -13.25 22.13 8.54
CA GLY A 47 -12.96 20.73 8.90
C GLY A 47 -13.25 19.73 7.79
N TYR A 48 -13.30 20.18 6.53
CA TYR A 48 -13.52 19.31 5.38
C TYR A 48 -12.32 18.39 5.18
N ARG A 49 -12.56 17.08 5.18
CA ARG A 49 -11.59 16.07 4.79
C ARG A 49 -11.98 15.48 3.45
N VAL A 50 -11.02 15.41 2.54
CA VAL A 50 -11.24 14.74 1.25
C VAL A 50 -11.71 13.30 1.53
N ASN A 51 -12.87 12.95 1.00
CA ASN A 51 -13.28 11.56 1.06
C ASN A 51 -12.35 10.73 0.16
N ALA A 52 -11.43 9.98 0.78
CA ALA A 52 -10.46 9.15 0.07
C ALA A 52 -11.14 8.14 -0.86
N LEU A 53 -12.31 7.59 -0.46
CA LEU A 53 -13.10 6.69 -1.28
C LEU A 53 -13.68 7.38 -2.52
N ALA A 54 -14.19 8.60 -2.38
CA ALA A 54 -14.69 9.34 -3.54
C ALA A 54 -13.57 9.75 -4.51
N ARG A 55 -12.38 10.03 -3.99
CA ARG A 55 -11.20 10.32 -4.80
C ARG A 55 -10.68 9.08 -5.50
N SER A 56 -10.64 7.93 -4.83
CA SER A 56 -10.17 6.68 -5.44
C SER A 56 -11.06 6.22 -6.60
N LEU A 57 -12.37 6.45 -6.51
CA LEU A 57 -13.31 6.17 -7.61
C LEU A 57 -13.04 7.00 -8.88
N ILE A 58 -12.52 8.23 -8.72
CA ILE A 58 -12.21 9.11 -9.86
C ILE A 58 -10.81 8.82 -10.41
N CYS A 59 -9.83 8.59 -9.53
CA CYS A 59 -8.42 8.43 -9.91
C CYS A 59 -8.03 6.97 -10.10
N ASN A 60 -8.90 6.01 -9.80
CA ASN A 60 -8.63 4.56 -9.78
C ASN A 60 -7.36 4.21 -8.96
N LYS A 61 -7.12 4.97 -7.87
CA LYS A 61 -5.93 4.86 -7.03
C LYS A 61 -6.26 5.22 -5.58
N THR A 62 -5.91 4.34 -4.65
CA THR A 62 -6.17 4.51 -3.22
C THR A 62 -4.99 5.06 -2.45
N ASN A 63 -3.78 4.94 -2.99
CA ASN A 63 -2.49 5.15 -2.33
C ASN A 63 -2.35 4.27 -1.07
N VAL A 64 -2.82 3.04 -1.15
CA VAL A 64 -2.71 2.04 -0.09
C VAL A 64 -2.05 0.79 -0.63
N ILE A 65 -1.08 0.26 0.10
CA ILE A 65 -0.42 -1.02 -0.17
C ILE A 65 -0.80 -2.00 0.94
N GLY A 66 -1.14 -3.23 0.57
CA GLY A 66 -1.28 -4.33 1.51
C GLY A 66 0.09 -4.97 1.80
N LEU A 67 0.40 -5.21 3.07
CA LEU A 67 1.56 -5.99 3.49
C LEU A 67 1.08 -7.17 4.33
N ILE A 68 1.31 -8.38 3.85
CA ILE A 68 1.00 -9.61 4.59
C ILE A 68 2.32 -10.19 5.08
N VAL A 69 2.45 -10.36 6.40
CA VAL A 69 3.60 -11.00 7.03
C VAL A 69 3.16 -12.28 7.75
N PRO A 70 4.03 -13.30 7.86
CA PRO A 70 3.68 -14.56 8.53
C PRO A 70 3.40 -14.39 10.03
N GLU A 71 4.17 -13.50 10.69
CA GLU A 71 4.07 -13.30 12.14
C GLU A 71 4.57 -11.91 12.53
N VAL A 72 3.65 -11.06 13.02
CA VAL A 72 3.98 -9.67 13.38
C VAL A 72 4.83 -9.55 14.65
N THR A 73 4.86 -10.59 15.49
CA THR A 73 5.65 -10.62 16.73
C THR A 73 7.12 -11.00 16.50
N ASN A 74 7.44 -11.55 15.32
CA ASN A 74 8.81 -11.85 14.95
C ASN A 74 9.57 -10.54 14.64
N PRO A 75 10.68 -10.25 15.35
CA PRO A 75 11.44 -9.01 15.17
C PRO A 75 11.87 -8.74 13.73
N PHE A 76 12.18 -9.79 12.95
CA PHE A 76 12.53 -9.67 11.54
C PHE A 76 11.40 -9.02 10.73
N TYR A 77 10.15 -9.51 10.89
CA TYR A 77 9.02 -8.95 10.16
C TYR A 77 8.58 -7.59 10.70
N ALA A 78 8.82 -7.31 11.98
CA ALA A 78 8.58 -6.00 12.56
C ALA A 78 9.49 -4.94 11.94
N GLU A 79 10.80 -5.22 11.83
CA GLU A 79 11.78 -4.32 11.21
C GLU A 79 11.53 -4.15 9.71
N LEU A 80 11.23 -5.25 9.00
CA LEU A 80 10.84 -5.24 7.60
C LEU A 80 9.62 -4.33 7.36
N SER A 81 8.59 -4.49 8.19
CA SER A 81 7.35 -3.70 8.09
C SER A 81 7.60 -2.22 8.32
N LEU A 82 8.44 -1.87 9.29
CA LEU A 82 8.84 -0.48 9.58
C LEU A 82 9.56 0.14 8.37
N GLY A 83 10.48 -0.60 7.75
CA GLY A 83 11.20 -0.15 6.55
C GLY A 83 10.26 0.12 5.39
N ILE A 84 9.35 -0.84 5.11
CA ILE A 84 8.35 -0.72 4.05
C ILE A 84 7.43 0.48 4.31
N GLU A 85 6.88 0.60 5.52
CA GLU A 85 5.96 1.68 5.89
C GLU A 85 6.62 3.05 5.78
N THR A 86 7.84 3.19 6.27
CA THR A 86 8.60 4.44 6.21
C THR A 86 8.83 4.89 4.78
N HIS A 87 9.26 3.94 3.91
CA HIS A 87 9.50 4.26 2.51
C HIS A 87 8.21 4.53 1.73
N ALA A 88 7.17 3.72 1.93
CA ALA A 88 5.86 3.93 1.32
C ALA A 88 5.28 5.30 1.67
N ARG A 89 5.39 5.71 2.94
CA ARG A 89 4.93 7.02 3.43
C ARG A 89 5.66 8.17 2.73
N SER A 90 6.98 8.05 2.50
CA SER A 90 7.75 9.07 1.77
C SER A 90 7.28 9.25 0.32
N LEU A 91 6.66 8.22 -0.26
CA LEU A 91 6.07 8.23 -1.60
C LEU A 91 4.56 8.55 -1.59
N GLY A 92 3.98 8.89 -0.43
CA GLY A 92 2.58 9.24 -0.28
C GLY A 92 1.62 8.04 -0.19
N TYR A 93 2.14 6.83 0.09
CA TYR A 93 1.36 5.63 0.33
C TYR A 93 1.19 5.33 1.81
N ASN A 94 0.06 4.71 2.15
CA ASN A 94 -0.16 4.08 3.45
C ASN A 94 -0.05 2.56 3.31
N VAL A 95 0.27 1.88 4.41
CA VAL A 95 0.38 0.43 4.45
C VAL A 95 -0.69 -0.15 5.36
N ILE A 96 -1.40 -1.19 4.89
CA ILE A 96 -2.25 -2.05 5.71
C ILE A 96 -1.44 -3.30 6.03
N LEU A 97 -0.98 -3.41 7.29
CA LEU A 97 -0.25 -4.57 7.78
C LEU A 97 -1.24 -5.66 8.20
N CYS A 98 -1.06 -6.85 7.65
CA CYS A 98 -1.86 -8.04 7.93
C CYS A 98 -0.97 -9.16 8.48
N ASN A 99 -1.48 -9.90 9.48
CA ASN A 99 -0.82 -11.06 10.06
C ASN A 99 -1.36 -12.36 9.47
N GLY A 100 -0.59 -13.04 8.65
CA GLY A 100 -0.96 -14.30 7.97
C GLY A 100 -0.90 -15.54 8.86
N GLN A 101 -0.36 -15.43 10.08
CA GLN A 101 -0.29 -16.52 11.10
C GLN A 101 0.39 -17.81 10.60
N ASN A 102 1.27 -17.72 9.61
CA ASN A 102 1.82 -18.89 8.92
C ASN A 102 0.76 -19.86 8.36
N ASP A 103 -0.46 -19.38 8.14
CA ASP A 103 -1.58 -20.16 7.63
C ASP A 103 -1.98 -19.71 6.21
N THR A 104 -1.99 -20.66 5.27
CA THR A 104 -2.34 -20.41 3.87
C THR A 104 -3.77 -19.91 3.73
N LYS A 105 -4.73 -20.45 4.49
CA LYS A 105 -6.14 -20.04 4.41
C LYS A 105 -6.34 -18.62 4.93
N VAL A 106 -5.72 -18.30 6.07
CA VAL A 106 -5.73 -16.93 6.60
C VAL A 106 -5.11 -15.97 5.59
N THR A 107 -4.01 -16.35 4.96
CA THR A 107 -3.36 -15.56 3.92
C THR A 107 -4.27 -15.35 2.70
N GLU A 108 -4.99 -16.38 2.23
CA GLU A 108 -5.97 -16.27 1.14
C GLU A 108 -7.13 -15.32 1.49
N GLU A 109 -7.65 -15.40 2.72
CA GLU A 109 -8.70 -14.49 3.22
C GLU A 109 -8.22 -13.04 3.26
N LEU A 110 -6.97 -12.81 3.69
CA LEU A 110 -6.35 -11.47 3.72
C LEU A 110 -6.14 -10.91 2.31
N PHE A 111 -5.80 -11.73 1.31
CA PHE A 111 -5.78 -11.30 -0.09
C PHE A 111 -7.17 -10.80 -0.52
N GLY A 112 -8.22 -11.58 -0.25
CA GLY A 112 -9.60 -11.20 -0.55
C GLY A 112 -9.99 -9.88 0.14
N PHE A 113 -9.62 -9.72 1.40
CA PHE A 113 -9.83 -8.48 2.15
C PHE A 113 -9.13 -7.28 1.49
N LEU A 114 -7.83 -7.38 1.19
CA LEU A 114 -7.06 -6.29 0.59
C LEU A 114 -7.58 -5.91 -0.80
N ILE A 115 -7.93 -6.90 -1.63
CA ILE A 115 -8.52 -6.67 -2.95
C ILE A 115 -9.87 -5.95 -2.83
N SER A 116 -10.73 -6.36 -1.88
CA SER A 116 -12.02 -5.70 -1.66
C SER A 116 -11.89 -4.26 -1.19
N HIS A 117 -10.77 -3.92 -0.52
CA HIS A 117 -10.41 -2.56 -0.10
C HIS A 117 -9.66 -1.78 -1.17
N GLN A 118 -9.54 -2.35 -2.39
CA GLN A 118 -8.95 -1.69 -3.55
C GLN A 118 -7.52 -1.18 -3.30
N VAL A 119 -6.68 -1.97 -2.62
CA VAL A 119 -5.26 -1.61 -2.48
C VAL A 119 -4.60 -1.52 -3.86
N ASP A 120 -3.61 -0.63 -4.01
CA ASP A 120 -2.91 -0.41 -5.28
C ASP A 120 -1.85 -1.49 -5.57
N GLY A 121 -1.49 -2.28 -4.55
CA GLY A 121 -0.55 -3.39 -4.66
C GLY A 121 -0.45 -4.19 -3.37
N ILE A 122 0.14 -5.38 -3.44
CA ILE A 122 0.35 -6.27 -2.29
C ILE A 122 1.82 -6.67 -2.19
N ILE A 123 2.35 -6.63 -0.98
CA ILE A 123 3.63 -7.23 -0.62
C ILE A 123 3.31 -8.44 0.26
N LEU A 124 3.74 -9.63 -0.17
CA LEU A 124 3.62 -10.86 0.59
C LEU A 124 5.00 -11.28 1.10
N ALA A 125 5.23 -11.23 2.40
CA ALA A 125 6.38 -11.85 3.02
C ALA A 125 6.02 -13.30 3.36
N SER A 126 6.74 -14.26 2.77
CA SER A 126 6.45 -15.69 2.97
C SER A 126 7.71 -16.51 2.78
N SER A 127 7.80 -17.60 3.54
CA SER A 127 8.79 -18.67 3.35
C SER A 127 8.20 -19.91 2.64
N GLN A 128 6.91 -19.87 2.27
CA GLN A 128 6.22 -20.99 1.64
C GLN A 128 6.55 -21.04 0.14
N GLN A 129 6.77 -22.25 -0.38
CA GLN A 129 7.16 -22.48 -1.78
C GLN A 129 6.05 -22.13 -2.77
N ASP A 130 4.79 -22.20 -2.34
CA ASP A 130 3.60 -21.94 -3.15
C ASP A 130 3.14 -20.47 -3.14
N ALA A 131 3.83 -19.61 -2.41
CA ALA A 131 3.48 -18.18 -2.27
C ALA A 131 3.39 -17.45 -3.62
N GLY A 132 4.27 -17.77 -4.58
CA GLY A 132 4.20 -17.21 -5.94
C GLY A 132 2.95 -17.65 -6.69
N THR A 133 2.59 -18.95 -6.62
CA THR A 133 1.36 -19.49 -7.22
C THR A 133 0.11 -18.87 -6.59
N MET A 134 0.15 -18.62 -5.27
CA MET A 134 -0.93 -17.94 -4.57
C MET A 134 -1.13 -16.51 -5.11
N ILE A 135 -0.07 -15.74 -5.28
CA ILE A 135 -0.13 -14.39 -5.86
C ILE A 135 -0.77 -14.44 -7.26
N GLN A 136 -0.32 -15.33 -8.14
CA GLN A 136 -0.86 -15.47 -9.50
C GLN A 136 -2.35 -15.81 -9.49
N LYS A 137 -2.76 -16.72 -8.63
CA LYS A 137 -4.15 -17.18 -8.52
C LYS A 137 -5.08 -16.11 -7.96
N LEU A 138 -4.65 -15.42 -6.89
CA LEU A 138 -5.53 -14.53 -6.11
C LEU A 138 -5.48 -13.07 -6.58
N ALA A 139 -4.36 -12.64 -7.14
CA ALA A 139 -4.15 -11.24 -7.54
C ALA A 139 -3.56 -11.10 -8.97
N PRO A 140 -4.12 -11.76 -10.00
CA PRO A 140 -3.51 -11.81 -11.34
C PRO A 140 -3.42 -10.45 -12.05
N ARG A 141 -4.11 -9.42 -11.56
CA ARG A 141 -4.14 -8.07 -12.15
C ARG A 141 -3.67 -6.98 -11.18
N LEU A 142 -3.28 -7.34 -9.97
CA LEU A 142 -2.82 -6.43 -8.94
C LEU A 142 -1.29 -6.51 -8.86
N PRO A 143 -0.57 -5.38 -8.89
CA PRO A 143 0.86 -5.41 -8.65
C PRO A 143 1.19 -6.11 -7.34
N ALA A 144 2.06 -7.13 -7.39
CA ALA A 144 2.44 -7.89 -6.21
C ALA A 144 3.94 -8.17 -6.20
N VAL A 145 4.50 -8.20 -4.99
CA VAL A 145 5.91 -8.54 -4.73
C VAL A 145 5.99 -9.59 -3.63
N LEU A 146 6.74 -10.65 -3.88
CA LEU A 146 7.08 -11.67 -2.89
C LEU A 146 8.37 -11.31 -2.18
N LEU A 147 8.41 -11.42 -0.85
CA LEU A 147 9.60 -11.22 -0.04
C LEU A 147 10.04 -12.51 0.64
N GLY A 148 11.34 -12.76 0.65
CA GLY A 148 11.98 -13.83 1.42
C GLY A 148 12.23 -15.11 0.64
N THR A 149 11.38 -15.50 -0.30
CA THR A 149 11.55 -16.71 -1.11
C THR A 149 11.59 -16.35 -2.59
N PRO A 150 12.50 -16.94 -3.38
CA PRO A 150 12.45 -16.79 -4.83
C PRO A 150 11.11 -17.31 -5.37
N ALA A 151 10.48 -16.54 -6.25
CA ALA A 151 9.24 -16.96 -6.91
C ALA A 151 9.55 -18.09 -7.90
N LEU A 152 9.45 -19.33 -7.47
CA LEU A 152 9.53 -20.51 -8.34
C LEU A 152 8.14 -20.74 -8.96
N VAL A 153 7.81 -19.97 -10.01
CA VAL A 153 6.55 -20.12 -10.72
C VAL A 153 6.84 -20.42 -12.18
N SER A 154 6.20 -21.46 -12.71
CA SER A 154 6.29 -21.78 -14.13
C SER A 154 5.40 -20.83 -14.92
N GLY A 155 6.00 -19.96 -15.74
CA GLY A 155 5.30 -19.21 -16.79
C GLY A 155 5.30 -17.70 -16.64
N ASP A 156 4.70 -17.12 -15.62
CA ASP A 156 4.68 -15.66 -15.41
C ASP A 156 5.56 -15.25 -14.21
N GLU A 157 6.43 -14.29 -14.44
CA GLU A 157 7.34 -13.81 -13.40
C GLU A 157 6.57 -13.05 -12.30
N VAL A 158 6.55 -13.63 -11.10
CA VAL A 158 6.19 -12.89 -9.90
C VAL A 158 7.42 -12.12 -9.44
N ASN A 159 7.31 -10.80 -9.32
CA ASN A 159 8.39 -9.99 -8.78
C ASN A 159 8.75 -10.46 -7.37
N SER A 160 10.03 -10.70 -7.10
CA SER A 160 10.49 -11.14 -5.78
C SER A 160 11.73 -10.38 -5.33
N VAL A 161 11.83 -10.21 -4.02
CA VAL A 161 13.03 -9.71 -3.33
C VAL A 161 13.44 -10.74 -2.31
N CYS A 162 14.65 -11.28 -2.43
CA CYS A 162 15.14 -12.32 -1.54
C CYS A 162 16.63 -12.10 -1.20
N ILE A 163 17.05 -12.73 -0.12
CA ILE A 163 18.46 -12.79 0.31
C ILE A 163 19.06 -14.06 -0.28
N ASP A 164 20.33 -14.00 -0.70
CA ASP A 164 21.08 -15.18 -1.09
C ASP A 164 21.51 -15.97 0.16
N ASN A 165 20.58 -16.78 0.65
CA ASN A 165 20.80 -17.61 1.84
C ASN A 165 21.88 -18.68 1.63
N LEU A 166 22.07 -19.14 0.37
CA LEU A 166 23.11 -20.12 0.05
C LEU A 166 24.51 -19.51 0.19
N ALA A 167 24.72 -18.32 -0.38
CA ALA A 167 25.96 -17.58 -0.23
C ALA A 167 26.20 -17.21 1.24
N GLY A 168 25.20 -16.75 1.96
CA GLY A 168 25.31 -16.45 3.40
C GLY A 168 25.70 -17.65 4.24
N GLY A 169 25.06 -18.81 4.01
CA GLY A 169 25.38 -20.07 4.71
C GLY A 169 26.80 -20.55 4.40
N ARG A 170 27.23 -20.42 3.14
CA ARG A 170 28.61 -20.76 2.75
C ARG A 170 29.65 -19.89 3.48
N LEU A 171 29.45 -18.57 3.48
CA LEU A 171 30.34 -17.63 4.16
C LEU A 171 30.47 -17.93 5.66
N ALA A 172 29.35 -18.26 6.32
CA ALA A 172 29.39 -18.64 7.73
C ALA A 172 30.18 -19.93 7.97
N ALA A 173 30.00 -20.95 7.12
CA ALA A 173 30.73 -22.21 7.22
C ALA A 173 32.25 -22.03 6.94
N GLU A 174 32.61 -21.28 5.90
CA GLU A 174 34.00 -20.96 5.57
C GLU A 174 34.69 -20.27 6.75
N HIS A 175 34.03 -19.27 7.35
CA HIS A 175 34.58 -18.57 8.51
C HIS A 175 34.84 -19.50 9.71
N LEU A 176 33.94 -20.44 10.00
CA LEU A 176 34.13 -21.39 11.10
C LEU A 176 35.26 -22.41 10.84
N LEU A 177 35.55 -22.71 9.58
CA LEU A 177 36.61 -23.64 9.21
C LEU A 177 38.02 -22.99 9.19
N GLU A 178 38.08 -21.65 9.16
CA GLU A 178 39.32 -20.87 9.22
C GLU A 178 39.77 -20.55 10.66
N LEU A 179 38.90 -20.77 11.67
CA LEU A 179 39.18 -20.60 13.10
C LEU A 179 39.80 -21.85 13.74
#